data_d5b5af58fa8686d9aa01e3aca1051174
#
_entry.id   d5b5af58fa8686d9aa01e3aca1051174
#
_cell.length_a   1.000
_cell.length_b   1.000
_cell.length_c   1.000
_cell.angle_alpha   90.00
_cell.angle_beta   90.00
_cell.angle_gamma   90.00
#
_symmetry.space_group_name_H-M   'P 1'
#
loop_
_entity.id
_entity.type
_entity.pdbx_description
1 polymer ?
#
loop_
_entity_poly.entity_id
_entity_poly.type
_entity_poly.pdbx_seq_one_letter_code
_entity_poly.pdbx_strand_id
1 'polypeptide(L)'
;MSGQLFCTSTPLSVSPGVSLTDFLYAPTSVSCWLHEGYGLVGLGRLLTLSAPPTEPVSTAPAESVSTPSAEPAVSTHFAQPGPSPSADAPNHNPPRRIEQLRQAWRHEVGQASWLDQVRRPGSGPLALGAITFSATSQASSVLVVPQVLVGRDRQGWWLTRFELSPATTAPRGEVFRGQPYTPQLSFVRAVAENAAENAGLADILDFVCAQGRAASAVKTSPAGAKSHTSAATSADSPAVVGQTNAPIVGQASEPTKTSQSSTLSDSQWTGAVELATQALKQNRAIKVVLARDSYLSSSLTLGAALEHLATRFATTWTFSVDGMIGASPEMLLQLREREVFSRVLAGTARRRANMDQSELEQLADWLRGSPKNSREHQLAAASAVKALTPITEQLRASEPFALTLPNVIHLATDIYGQVAGDTGALALVEALHPTAAVCGTPTAAAAQLIGELEGMDRERYAGPVGWVDWRGEGQWCIALRSGQVLSPTAPAGTQGGPAGDPMGNQPVGSVRIFAGAGIMPDSVAADELAETNAKMAPMRAALGL
;
A
#
# COMPACT_ATOMS: atom_id res chain seq x y z
N MET A 1 -1.74 -28.04 12.13
CA MET A 1 -0.39 -28.68 12.14
C MET A 1 0.64 -27.60 12.42
N SER A 2 1.43 -27.73 13.47
CA SER A 2 2.48 -26.78 13.83
C SER A 2 3.78 -27.16 13.10
N GLY A 3 3.88 -26.81 11.82
CA GLY A 3 5.14 -26.94 11.06
C GLY A 3 6.00 -25.70 11.22
N GLN A 4 7.32 -25.87 11.13
CA GLN A 4 8.29 -24.76 11.04
C GLN A 4 8.42 -24.29 9.60
N LEU A 5 8.61 -22.99 9.39
CA LEU A 5 8.83 -22.42 8.08
C LEU A 5 10.16 -22.92 7.50
N PHE A 6 10.09 -23.48 6.31
CA PHE A 6 11.25 -23.83 5.50
C PHE A 6 11.13 -23.17 4.12
N CYS A 7 12.24 -22.66 3.59
CA CYS A 7 12.23 -22.18 2.20
C CYS A 7 13.53 -22.48 1.46
N THR A 8 13.41 -22.52 0.13
CA THR A 8 14.55 -22.67 -0.78
C THR A 8 14.50 -21.60 -1.84
N SER A 9 15.54 -20.77 -1.94
CA SER A 9 15.71 -19.77 -2.99
C SER A 9 16.77 -20.23 -3.99
N THR A 10 16.40 -20.23 -5.27
CA THR A 10 17.25 -20.64 -6.39
C THR A 10 17.22 -19.61 -7.51
N PRO A 11 18.32 -19.40 -8.25
CA PRO A 11 18.28 -18.62 -9.48
C PRO A 11 17.24 -19.18 -10.44
N LEU A 12 16.48 -18.31 -11.11
CA LEU A 12 15.45 -18.67 -12.08
C LEU A 12 15.88 -18.18 -13.46
N SER A 13 15.91 -19.10 -14.44
CA SER A 13 16.12 -18.76 -15.84
C SER A 13 14.76 -18.54 -16.51
N VAL A 14 14.54 -17.37 -17.11
CA VAL A 14 13.33 -17.03 -17.85
C VAL A 14 13.68 -16.65 -19.28
N SER A 15 12.74 -16.89 -20.20
CA SER A 15 12.91 -16.53 -21.61
C SER A 15 12.97 -15.01 -21.80
N PRO A 16 13.69 -14.51 -22.81
CA PRO A 16 13.68 -13.10 -23.15
C PRO A 16 12.26 -12.58 -23.43
N GLY A 17 11.90 -11.46 -22.84
CA GLY A 17 10.59 -10.82 -22.99
C GLY A 17 9.61 -11.13 -21.86
N VAL A 18 9.91 -12.04 -20.94
CA VAL A 18 9.09 -12.27 -19.73
C VAL A 18 9.23 -11.08 -18.78
N SER A 19 8.09 -10.68 -18.23
CA SER A 19 7.94 -9.61 -17.23
C SER A 19 7.43 -10.19 -15.90
N LEU A 20 7.66 -9.48 -14.79
CA LEU A 20 7.01 -9.82 -13.52
C LEU A 20 5.48 -9.72 -13.62
N THR A 21 4.95 -8.85 -14.47
CA THR A 21 3.50 -8.72 -14.67
C THR A 21 2.85 -9.97 -15.27
N ASP A 22 3.59 -10.82 -15.99
CA ASP A 22 3.07 -12.09 -16.53
C ASP A 22 2.64 -13.06 -15.42
N PHE A 23 3.25 -12.95 -14.23
CA PHE A 23 2.91 -13.77 -13.07
C PHE A 23 1.68 -13.27 -12.29
N LEU A 24 1.19 -12.05 -12.56
CA LEU A 24 0.02 -11.48 -11.90
C LEU A 24 -1.29 -12.18 -12.28
N TYR A 25 -1.30 -12.96 -13.36
CA TYR A 25 -2.48 -13.69 -13.85
C TYR A 25 -2.59 -15.13 -13.32
N ALA A 26 -1.87 -15.45 -12.27
CA ALA A 26 -1.86 -16.79 -11.70
C ALA A 26 -3.28 -17.23 -11.24
N PRO A 27 -3.64 -18.51 -11.41
CA PRO A 27 -4.91 -19.08 -10.94
C PRO A 27 -4.87 -19.37 -9.43
N THR A 28 -4.29 -18.48 -8.65
CA THR A 28 -4.14 -18.53 -7.19
C THR A 28 -4.10 -17.12 -6.64
N SER A 29 -4.12 -16.98 -5.32
CA SER A 29 -3.96 -15.68 -4.68
C SER A 29 -2.62 -15.03 -5.06
N VAL A 30 -2.66 -13.72 -5.34
CA VAL A 30 -1.51 -12.96 -5.81
C VAL A 30 -1.22 -11.81 -4.86
N SER A 31 0.01 -11.80 -4.34
CA SER A 31 0.59 -10.63 -3.68
C SER A 31 1.76 -10.10 -4.51
N CYS A 32 2.00 -8.79 -4.49
CA CYS A 32 3.11 -8.24 -5.26
C CYS A 32 3.68 -6.95 -4.67
N TRP A 33 4.93 -6.67 -5.05
CA TRP A 33 5.66 -5.44 -4.80
C TRP A 33 6.52 -5.13 -6.01
N LEU A 34 6.08 -4.20 -6.87
CA LEU A 34 6.70 -3.92 -8.16
C LEU A 34 7.09 -2.45 -8.29
N HIS A 35 8.27 -2.19 -8.85
CA HIS A 35 8.76 -0.85 -9.15
C HIS A 35 9.70 -0.90 -10.37
N GLU A 36 9.43 -0.12 -11.41
CA GLU A 36 10.25 -0.04 -12.63
C GLU A 36 10.57 -1.40 -13.27
N GLY A 37 9.63 -2.34 -13.22
CA GLY A 37 9.80 -3.69 -13.79
C GLY A 37 10.61 -4.66 -12.94
N TYR A 38 11.01 -4.26 -11.74
CA TYR A 38 11.67 -5.08 -10.72
C TYR A 38 10.75 -5.34 -9.53
N GLY A 39 11.11 -6.27 -8.68
CA GLY A 39 10.39 -6.53 -7.43
C GLY A 39 10.04 -8.00 -7.22
N LEU A 40 8.89 -8.24 -6.61
CA LEU A 40 8.46 -9.51 -6.06
C LEU A 40 7.01 -9.80 -6.46
N VAL A 41 6.72 -11.04 -6.86
CA VAL A 41 5.36 -11.57 -7.03
C VAL A 41 5.23 -12.84 -6.21
N GLY A 42 4.37 -12.81 -5.19
CA GLY A 42 4.02 -13.94 -4.35
C GLY A 42 2.77 -14.64 -4.90
N LEU A 43 2.83 -15.95 -5.02
CA LEU A 43 1.78 -16.81 -5.55
C LEU A 43 1.34 -17.80 -4.47
N GLY A 44 0.05 -17.90 -4.27
CA GLY A 44 -0.54 -18.66 -3.18
C GLY A 44 -0.26 -18.01 -1.82
N ARG A 45 -0.94 -18.52 -0.80
CA ARG A 45 -0.78 -18.08 0.59
C ARG A 45 -0.43 -19.29 1.45
N LEU A 46 0.71 -19.27 2.08
CA LEU A 46 1.14 -20.33 3.00
C LEU A 46 0.80 -19.99 4.46
N LEU A 47 1.11 -18.78 4.86
CA LEU A 47 1.02 -18.33 6.24
C LEU A 47 0.60 -16.86 6.32
N THR A 48 -0.25 -16.53 7.27
CA THR A 48 -0.58 -15.15 7.63
C THR A 48 -0.32 -14.92 9.12
N LEU A 49 0.44 -13.88 9.43
CA LEU A 49 0.59 -13.35 10.77
C LEU A 49 -0.27 -12.09 10.89
N SER A 50 -1.15 -12.05 11.87
CA SER A 50 -2.09 -10.94 12.03
C SER A 50 -1.97 -10.31 13.41
N ALA A 51 -2.02 -8.98 13.44
CA ALA A 51 -2.31 -8.20 14.61
C ALA A 51 -3.80 -7.77 14.53
N PRO A 52 -4.71 -8.44 15.28
CA PRO A 52 -6.14 -8.19 15.21
C PRO A 52 -6.51 -6.83 15.81
N PRO A 53 -7.77 -6.37 15.64
CA PRO A 53 -8.30 -5.24 16.39
C PRO A 53 -8.07 -5.42 17.89
N THR A 54 -7.66 -4.36 18.56
CA THR A 54 -7.68 -4.34 20.03
C THR A 54 -9.13 -4.25 20.45
N GLU A 55 -9.60 -5.19 21.29
CA GLU A 55 -10.93 -5.07 21.88
C GLU A 55 -11.05 -3.71 22.58
N PRO A 56 -12.19 -2.99 22.42
CA PRO A 56 -12.42 -1.78 23.20
C PRO A 56 -12.34 -2.17 24.67
N VAL A 57 -11.47 -1.51 25.44
CA VAL A 57 -11.43 -1.66 26.88
C VAL A 57 -12.85 -1.39 27.38
N SER A 58 -13.55 -2.42 27.85
CA SER A 58 -14.86 -2.29 28.46
C SER A 58 -14.69 -1.36 29.65
N THR A 59 -15.07 -0.09 29.48
CA THR A 59 -15.31 0.77 30.63
C THR A 59 -16.52 0.18 31.32
N ALA A 60 -16.29 -0.57 32.38
CA ALA A 60 -17.35 -1.00 33.29
C ALA A 60 -18.21 0.25 33.59
N PRO A 61 -19.55 0.14 33.52
CA PRO A 61 -20.41 1.27 33.86
C PRO A 61 -20.06 1.70 35.28
N ALA A 62 -19.72 2.98 35.44
CA ALA A 62 -19.53 3.55 36.75
C ALA A 62 -20.78 3.24 37.59
N GLU A 63 -20.59 2.55 38.70
CA GLU A 63 -21.67 2.29 39.67
C GLU A 63 -22.37 3.62 39.97
N SER A 64 -23.67 3.65 39.81
CA SER A 64 -24.53 4.79 40.08
C SER A 64 -24.44 5.12 41.58
N VAL A 65 -23.61 6.09 41.90
CA VAL A 65 -23.63 6.72 43.24
C VAL A 65 -24.89 7.60 43.27
N SER A 66 -25.86 7.15 44.11
CA SER A 66 -27.09 7.87 44.42
C SER A 66 -26.76 9.26 45.01
N THR A 67 -27.21 10.32 44.32
CA THR A 67 -27.15 11.69 44.80
C THR A 67 -28.12 11.94 45.96
N PRO A 68 -27.73 12.63 47.04
CA PRO A 68 -28.65 13.38 47.87
C PRO A 68 -28.82 14.78 47.31
N SER A 69 -30.07 15.18 47.23
CA SER A 69 -30.52 16.53 46.84
C SER A 69 -30.09 17.59 47.85
N ALA A 70 -29.52 18.71 47.39
CA ALA A 70 -29.50 19.99 48.12
C ALA A 70 -29.32 21.17 47.13
N GLU A 71 -30.02 22.22 47.39
CA GLU A 71 -30.23 23.46 46.65
C GLU A 71 -29.00 24.38 46.48
N PRO A 72 -29.11 25.48 45.68
CA PRO A 72 -27.95 26.14 45.12
C PRO A 72 -27.43 27.30 45.98
N ALA A 73 -26.11 27.41 46.11
CA ALA A 73 -25.44 28.59 46.59
C ALA A 73 -24.47 29.13 45.53
N VAL A 74 -24.73 30.33 45.04
CA VAL A 74 -23.86 31.13 44.16
C VAL A 74 -22.62 31.54 44.92
N SER A 75 -21.43 31.18 44.46
CA SER A 75 -20.18 31.83 44.84
C SER A 75 -19.18 31.83 43.70
N THR A 76 -18.85 33.01 43.22
CA THR A 76 -17.79 33.33 42.26
C THR A 76 -16.42 33.19 42.92
N HIS A 77 -15.63 32.18 42.54
CA HIS A 77 -14.18 32.21 42.76
C HIS A 77 -13.45 31.68 41.51
N PHE A 78 -12.56 32.54 40.97
CA PHE A 78 -11.59 32.17 39.95
C PHE A 78 -10.70 31.03 40.48
N ALA A 79 -10.77 29.87 39.81
CA ALA A 79 -9.88 28.77 40.08
C ALA A 79 -8.54 28.96 39.36
N GLN A 80 -7.44 28.90 40.12
CA GLN A 80 -6.09 28.81 39.61
C GLN A 80 -5.87 27.50 38.87
N PRO A 81 -4.99 27.44 37.83
CA PRO A 81 -4.69 26.20 37.15
C PRO A 81 -4.00 25.21 38.11
N GLY A 82 -4.56 24.02 38.22
CA GLY A 82 -3.98 22.93 39.01
C GLY A 82 -2.65 22.43 38.42
N PRO A 83 -1.86 21.69 39.21
CA PRO A 83 -0.54 21.23 38.80
C PRO A 83 -0.66 20.26 37.64
N SER A 84 0.27 20.35 36.68
CA SER A 84 0.43 19.43 35.56
C SER A 84 0.49 17.99 36.05
N PRO A 85 -0.15 17.03 35.34
CA PRO A 85 -0.08 15.62 35.74
C PRO A 85 1.36 15.12 35.68
N SER A 86 1.78 14.43 36.75
CA SER A 86 3.10 13.84 36.91
C SER A 86 3.42 12.85 35.80
N ALA A 87 4.66 12.82 35.35
CA ALA A 87 5.21 12.05 34.24
C ALA A 87 5.27 10.52 34.48
N ASP A 88 4.70 9.99 35.56
CA ASP A 88 4.84 8.60 36.02
C ASP A 88 3.56 7.77 36.00
N ALA A 89 2.56 8.13 35.19
CA ALA A 89 1.46 7.20 34.94
C ALA A 89 1.95 6.10 33.98
N PRO A 90 1.76 4.78 34.30
CA PRO A 90 2.12 3.71 33.38
C PRO A 90 1.37 3.91 32.06
N ASN A 91 2.14 4.02 31.00
CA ASN A 91 1.65 4.29 29.65
C ASN A 91 0.87 3.06 29.17
N HIS A 92 -0.43 2.96 29.48
CA HIS A 92 -1.34 1.94 28.96
C HIS A 92 -1.74 2.25 27.51
N ASN A 93 -0.75 2.52 26.66
CA ASN A 93 -0.98 2.47 25.23
C ASN A 93 -1.28 1.01 24.86
N PRO A 94 -2.40 0.73 24.15
CA PRO A 94 -2.64 -0.62 23.66
C PRO A 94 -1.43 -1.09 22.85
N PRO A 95 -1.07 -2.38 22.90
CA PRO A 95 0.11 -2.90 22.22
C PRO A 95 0.06 -2.51 20.76
N ARG A 96 1.07 -1.79 20.28
CA ARG A 96 1.14 -1.29 18.92
C ARG A 96 1.14 -2.47 17.96
N ARG A 97 0.23 -2.49 17.00
CA ARG A 97 0.03 -3.61 16.06
C ARG A 97 1.29 -3.94 15.25
N ILE A 98 2.09 -2.92 14.94
CA ILE A 98 3.36 -3.09 14.22
C ILE A 98 4.35 -3.86 15.09
N GLU A 99 4.41 -3.57 16.37
CA GLU A 99 5.24 -4.30 17.33
C GLU A 99 4.79 -5.77 17.46
N GLN A 100 3.48 -6.05 17.48
CA GLN A 100 2.97 -7.43 17.46
C GLN A 100 3.43 -8.18 16.20
N LEU A 101 3.32 -7.56 15.01
CA LEU A 101 3.78 -8.15 13.75
C LEU A 101 5.31 -8.34 13.74
N ARG A 102 6.06 -7.38 14.26
CA ARG A 102 7.51 -7.48 14.39
C ARG A 102 7.93 -8.68 15.24
N GLN A 103 7.28 -8.87 16.38
CA GLN A 103 7.54 -10.00 17.25
C GLN A 103 7.10 -11.33 16.64
N ALA A 104 5.95 -11.35 15.96
CA ALA A 104 5.46 -12.50 15.22
C ALA A 104 6.44 -12.94 14.12
N TRP A 105 6.92 -11.99 13.32
CA TRP A 105 7.88 -12.26 12.27
C TRP A 105 9.22 -12.78 12.80
N ARG A 106 9.75 -12.14 13.86
CA ARG A 106 10.98 -12.62 14.53
C ARG A 106 10.82 -14.04 15.10
N HIS A 107 9.64 -14.36 15.62
CA HIS A 107 9.33 -15.70 16.09
C HIS A 107 9.35 -16.73 14.95
N GLU A 108 8.66 -16.46 13.83
CA GLU A 108 8.65 -17.37 12.67
C GLU A 108 10.04 -17.56 12.07
N VAL A 109 10.78 -16.47 11.86
CA VAL A 109 12.16 -16.52 11.36
C VAL A 109 13.08 -17.26 12.36
N GLY A 110 12.89 -17.05 13.66
CA GLY A 110 13.68 -17.70 14.71
C GLY A 110 13.57 -19.23 14.72
N GLN A 111 12.46 -19.76 14.21
CA GLN A 111 12.26 -21.21 14.05
C GLN A 111 12.51 -21.69 12.62
N ALA A 112 12.64 -20.80 11.66
CA ALA A 112 12.79 -21.13 10.25
C ALA A 112 14.16 -21.76 9.94
N SER A 113 14.18 -22.55 8.85
CA SER A 113 15.41 -23.02 8.21
C SER A 113 15.30 -22.78 6.71
N TRP A 114 16.40 -22.41 6.06
CA TRP A 114 16.36 -22.12 4.62
C TRP A 114 17.67 -22.44 3.91
N LEU A 115 17.53 -22.71 2.60
CA LEU A 115 18.61 -22.77 1.62
C LEU A 115 18.49 -21.57 0.70
N ASP A 116 19.46 -20.69 0.70
CA ASP A 116 19.45 -19.51 -0.16
C ASP A 116 20.69 -19.47 -1.06
N GLN A 117 20.52 -19.90 -2.31
CA GLN A 117 21.54 -19.85 -3.35
C GLN A 117 21.65 -18.47 -4.02
N VAL A 118 20.67 -17.60 -3.78
CA VAL A 118 20.55 -16.27 -4.40
C VAL A 118 21.27 -15.21 -3.57
N ARG A 119 21.08 -15.21 -2.26
CA ARG A 119 21.71 -14.32 -1.27
C ARG A 119 21.52 -12.82 -1.58
N ARG A 120 20.30 -12.44 -1.98
CA ARG A 120 19.94 -11.05 -2.32
C ARG A 120 18.82 -10.53 -1.42
N PRO A 121 18.61 -9.20 -1.34
CA PRO A 121 17.40 -8.65 -0.71
C PRO A 121 16.14 -9.25 -1.34
N GLY A 122 15.23 -9.74 -0.50
CA GLY A 122 14.00 -10.39 -0.96
C GLY A 122 14.17 -11.88 -1.33
N SER A 123 15.35 -12.52 -1.12
CA SER A 123 15.51 -13.97 -1.13
C SER A 123 15.54 -14.53 0.30
N GLY A 124 15.31 -15.85 0.46
CA GLY A 124 15.14 -16.47 1.76
C GLY A 124 13.75 -16.22 2.38
N PRO A 125 13.57 -16.40 3.69
CA PRO A 125 12.32 -16.10 4.38
C PRO A 125 11.89 -14.65 4.20
N LEU A 126 10.65 -14.45 3.73
CA LEU A 126 10.10 -13.13 3.43
C LEU A 126 8.59 -13.12 3.66
N ALA A 127 8.07 -11.99 4.12
CA ALA A 127 6.65 -11.70 4.18
C ALA A 127 6.31 -10.35 3.54
N LEU A 128 5.19 -10.29 2.82
CA LEU A 128 4.59 -9.04 2.35
C LEU A 128 3.61 -8.53 3.40
N GLY A 129 3.57 -7.23 3.65
CA GLY A 129 2.79 -6.65 4.73
C GLY A 129 1.86 -5.53 4.30
N ALA A 130 0.68 -5.47 4.94
CA ALA A 130 -0.25 -4.36 4.86
C ALA A 130 -0.74 -4.01 6.27
N ILE A 131 -0.47 -2.79 6.69
CA ILE A 131 -0.64 -2.32 8.06
C ILE A 131 -1.75 -1.28 8.10
N THR A 132 -2.60 -1.31 9.11
CA THR A 132 -3.70 -0.36 9.28
C THR A 132 -3.19 1.04 9.60
N PHE A 133 -3.92 2.06 9.13
CA PHE A 133 -3.62 3.47 9.42
C PHE A 133 -3.69 3.76 10.93
N SER A 134 -4.71 3.24 11.61
CA SER A 134 -4.92 3.47 13.03
C SER A 134 -4.78 2.18 13.84
N ALA A 135 -4.26 2.31 15.07
CA ALA A 135 -4.27 1.22 16.04
C ALA A 135 -5.69 0.80 16.46
N THR A 136 -6.68 1.69 16.31
CA THR A 136 -8.10 1.44 16.65
C THR A 136 -8.93 0.92 15.47
N SER A 137 -8.33 0.74 14.27
CA SER A 137 -9.01 0.20 13.09
C SER A 137 -9.62 -1.18 13.39
N GLN A 138 -10.78 -1.46 12.80
CA GLN A 138 -11.41 -2.78 12.87
C GLN A 138 -10.78 -3.80 11.92
N ALA A 139 -10.02 -3.34 10.92
CA ALA A 139 -9.24 -4.22 10.06
C ALA A 139 -7.99 -4.74 10.79
N SER A 140 -7.48 -5.90 10.37
CA SER A 140 -6.21 -6.45 10.87
C SER A 140 -5.02 -5.89 10.08
N SER A 141 -3.92 -5.65 10.78
CA SER A 141 -2.61 -5.52 10.15
C SER A 141 -2.03 -6.91 9.90
N VAL A 142 -1.43 -7.16 8.74
CA VAL A 142 -1.00 -8.50 8.33
C VAL A 142 0.40 -8.55 7.77
N LEU A 143 1.05 -9.72 7.93
CA LEU A 143 2.20 -10.17 7.14
C LEU A 143 1.83 -11.49 6.47
N VAL A 144 2.00 -11.60 5.17
CA VAL A 144 1.64 -12.76 4.35
C VAL A 144 2.90 -13.40 3.80
N VAL A 145 3.07 -14.70 4.05
CA VAL A 145 4.12 -15.53 3.42
C VAL A 145 3.47 -16.29 2.27
N PRO A 146 3.92 -16.12 1.01
CA PRO A 146 3.38 -16.84 -0.13
C PRO A 146 3.83 -18.31 -0.14
N GLN A 147 3.23 -19.16 -1.00
CA GLN A 147 3.75 -20.51 -1.27
C GLN A 147 4.97 -20.47 -2.19
N VAL A 148 4.93 -19.57 -3.18
CA VAL A 148 6.01 -19.34 -4.13
C VAL A 148 6.22 -17.85 -4.29
N LEU A 149 7.47 -17.41 -4.34
CA LEU A 149 7.85 -16.04 -4.64
C LEU A 149 8.74 -16.02 -5.89
N VAL A 150 8.33 -15.25 -6.89
CA VAL A 150 9.15 -14.90 -8.05
C VAL A 150 9.73 -13.53 -7.82
N GLY A 151 11.04 -13.41 -7.83
CA GLY A 151 11.74 -12.15 -7.65
C GLY A 151 12.59 -11.78 -8.86
N ARG A 152 12.75 -10.47 -9.08
CA ARG A 152 13.61 -9.90 -10.12
C ARG A 152 14.27 -8.62 -9.63
N ASP A 153 15.57 -8.54 -9.83
CA ASP A 153 16.35 -7.31 -9.69
C ASP A 153 17.24 -7.08 -10.92
N ARG A 154 18.17 -6.12 -10.84
CA ARG A 154 19.12 -5.83 -11.94
C ARG A 154 20.10 -6.97 -12.22
N GLN A 155 20.31 -7.87 -11.26
CA GLN A 155 21.23 -9.01 -11.37
C GLN A 155 20.55 -10.26 -11.94
N GLY A 156 19.19 -10.28 -12.02
CA GLY A 156 18.44 -11.39 -12.61
C GLY A 156 17.22 -11.81 -11.80
N TRP A 157 16.78 -13.02 -12.07
CA TRP A 157 15.57 -13.61 -11.53
C TRP A 157 15.87 -14.69 -10.50
N TRP A 158 14.94 -14.88 -9.55
CA TRP A 158 14.98 -16.01 -8.63
C TRP A 158 13.57 -16.52 -8.31
N LEU A 159 13.52 -17.75 -7.79
CA LEU A 159 12.34 -18.40 -7.26
C LEU A 159 12.61 -18.79 -5.82
N THR A 160 11.71 -18.44 -4.89
CA THR A 160 11.69 -18.96 -3.53
C THR A 160 10.44 -19.79 -3.33
N ARG A 161 10.61 -21.03 -2.88
CA ARG A 161 9.52 -21.93 -2.47
C ARG A 161 9.46 -21.95 -0.96
N PHE A 162 8.24 -21.84 -0.42
CA PHE A 162 7.98 -21.89 1.02
C PHE A 162 7.12 -23.10 1.34
N GLU A 163 7.43 -23.76 2.44
CA GLU A 163 6.67 -24.89 2.95
C GLU A 163 6.72 -24.94 4.48
N LEU A 164 5.76 -25.63 5.09
CA LEU A 164 5.78 -25.94 6.51
C LEU A 164 6.27 -27.39 6.67
N SER A 165 7.44 -27.55 7.25
CA SER A 165 8.09 -28.84 7.42
C SER A 165 8.10 -29.26 8.89
N PRO A 166 7.94 -30.57 9.21
CA PRO A 166 8.24 -31.07 10.55
C PRO A 166 9.71 -30.81 10.88
N ALA A 167 9.98 -30.45 12.13
CA ALA A 167 11.32 -30.07 12.62
C ALA A 167 12.45 -31.12 12.40
N THR A 168 12.13 -32.32 11.89
CA THR A 168 13.02 -33.49 11.80
C THR A 168 13.64 -33.72 10.44
N THR A 169 13.21 -33.03 9.38
CA THR A 169 13.76 -33.22 8.03
C THR A 169 14.77 -32.13 7.69
N ALA A 170 16.05 -32.36 7.97
CA ALA A 170 17.13 -31.46 7.52
C ALA A 170 17.41 -31.66 6.02
N PRO A 171 17.27 -30.60 5.18
CA PRO A 171 17.66 -30.69 3.77
C PRO A 171 19.20 -30.87 3.62
N ARG A 172 19.61 -31.42 2.48
CA ARG A 172 21.02 -31.51 2.14
C ARG A 172 21.52 -30.16 1.60
N GLY A 173 22.59 -29.63 2.18
CA GLY A 173 23.24 -28.37 1.76
C GLY A 173 23.60 -27.47 2.95
N GLU A 174 24.08 -26.27 2.65
CA GLU A 174 24.31 -25.25 3.67
C GLU A 174 22.96 -24.65 4.09
N VAL A 175 22.48 -25.02 5.27
CA VAL A 175 21.18 -24.60 5.81
C VAL A 175 21.41 -23.45 6.77
N PHE A 176 20.79 -22.32 6.49
CA PHE A 176 20.66 -21.23 7.44
C PHE A 176 19.54 -21.54 8.44
N ARG A 177 19.74 -21.12 9.68
CA ARG A 177 18.74 -21.24 10.75
C ARG A 177 18.57 -19.91 11.43
N GLY A 178 17.32 -19.58 11.75
CA GLY A 178 16.99 -18.39 12.52
C GLY A 178 17.44 -18.50 13.97
N GLN A 179 17.59 -17.37 14.63
CA GLN A 179 17.85 -17.31 16.07
C GLN A 179 16.51 -17.44 16.80
N PRO A 180 16.37 -18.38 17.76
CA PRO A 180 15.15 -18.55 18.53
C PRO A 180 14.69 -17.25 19.17
N TYR A 181 13.40 -16.95 19.05
CA TYR A 181 12.77 -15.78 19.62
C TYR A 181 11.41 -16.13 20.24
N THR A 182 11.17 -15.72 21.47
CA THR A 182 9.88 -15.88 22.13
C THR A 182 9.15 -14.54 22.13
N PRO A 183 7.96 -14.43 21.53
CA PRO A 183 7.21 -13.17 21.47
C PRO A 183 6.67 -12.82 22.85
N GLN A 184 6.62 -11.51 23.16
CA GLN A 184 6.05 -10.96 24.38
C GLN A 184 4.57 -10.59 24.20
N LEU A 185 4.14 -10.39 22.96
CA LEU A 185 2.78 -10.00 22.60
C LEU A 185 2.09 -11.14 21.83
N SER A 186 0.79 -11.28 22.01
CA SER A 186 -0.02 -12.23 21.26
C SER A 186 -0.21 -11.77 19.82
N PHE A 187 -0.26 -12.73 18.91
CA PHE A 187 -0.60 -12.53 17.50
C PHE A 187 -1.38 -13.75 16.99
N VAL A 188 -2.07 -13.60 15.88
CA VAL A 188 -2.76 -14.71 15.22
C VAL A 188 -1.85 -15.26 14.11
N ARG A 189 -1.60 -16.57 14.17
CA ARG A 189 -0.92 -17.33 13.13
C ARG A 189 -1.94 -18.20 12.42
N ALA A 190 -2.23 -17.91 11.18
CA ALA A 190 -3.13 -18.70 10.36
C ALA A 190 -2.33 -19.38 9.22
N VAL A 191 -2.46 -20.69 9.13
CA VAL A 191 -1.99 -21.48 8.01
C VAL A 191 -3.15 -21.61 7.03
N ALA A 192 -2.90 -21.42 5.74
CA ALA A 192 -3.95 -21.57 4.74
C ALA A 192 -4.44 -23.03 4.72
N GLU A 193 -5.67 -23.24 5.13
CA GLU A 193 -6.29 -24.57 5.21
C GLU A 193 -7.13 -24.90 3.98
N ASN A 194 -7.51 -23.90 3.19
CA ASN A 194 -8.45 -24.06 2.07
C ASN A 194 -7.72 -24.37 0.76
N ALA A 195 -7.82 -25.64 0.34
CA ALA A 195 -7.41 -26.05 -1.01
C ALA A 195 -8.18 -25.31 -2.14
N ALA A 196 -9.33 -24.69 -1.83
CA ALA A 196 -10.13 -23.94 -2.81
C ALA A 196 -9.56 -22.54 -3.11
N GLU A 197 -8.78 -21.95 -2.21
CA GLU A 197 -8.17 -20.63 -2.39
C GLU A 197 -6.73 -20.71 -2.91
N ASN A 198 -6.11 -21.89 -2.86
CA ASN A 198 -4.75 -22.12 -3.32
C ASN A 198 -4.73 -23.24 -4.34
N ALA A 199 -4.27 -22.94 -5.57
CA ALA A 199 -3.79 -23.98 -6.48
C ALA A 199 -2.73 -24.82 -5.74
N GLY A 200 -2.65 -26.12 -6.01
CA GLY A 200 -1.61 -26.96 -5.48
C GLY A 200 -0.22 -26.38 -5.82
N LEU A 201 0.78 -26.60 -4.96
CA LEU A 201 2.14 -26.12 -5.23
C LEU A 201 2.65 -26.55 -6.61
N ALA A 202 2.28 -27.74 -7.08
CA ALA A 202 2.62 -28.23 -8.42
C ALA A 202 2.02 -27.35 -9.51
N ASP A 203 0.73 -26.99 -9.40
CA ASP A 203 0.03 -26.14 -10.39
C ASP A 203 0.63 -24.74 -10.45
N ILE A 204 1.03 -24.18 -9.31
CA ILE A 204 1.72 -22.88 -9.25
C ILE A 204 3.08 -22.96 -9.93
N LEU A 205 3.84 -24.01 -9.68
CA LEU A 205 5.15 -24.21 -10.30
C LEU A 205 5.03 -24.45 -11.81
N ASP A 206 4.01 -25.21 -12.25
CA ASP A 206 3.73 -25.43 -13.66
C ASP A 206 3.34 -24.12 -14.36
N PHE A 207 2.53 -23.28 -13.72
CA PHE A 207 2.22 -21.93 -14.21
C PHE A 207 3.49 -21.08 -14.34
N VAL A 208 4.35 -21.03 -13.33
CA VAL A 208 5.63 -20.29 -13.39
C VAL A 208 6.52 -20.79 -14.53
N CYS A 209 6.62 -22.13 -14.69
CA CYS A 209 7.38 -22.74 -15.77
C CYS A 209 6.78 -22.44 -17.16
N ALA A 210 5.46 -22.41 -17.28
CA ALA A 210 4.78 -22.09 -18.54
C ALA A 210 5.02 -20.64 -18.95
N GLN A 211 4.91 -19.68 -18.03
CA GLN A 211 5.22 -18.27 -18.29
C GLN A 211 6.68 -18.09 -18.71
N GLY A 212 7.61 -18.76 -18.05
CA GLY A 212 9.03 -18.74 -18.41
C GLY A 212 9.31 -19.22 -19.84
N ARG A 213 8.47 -20.12 -20.41
CA ARG A 213 8.63 -20.71 -21.77
C ARG A 213 7.82 -19.99 -22.86
N ALA A 214 6.72 -19.35 -22.52
CA ALA A 214 5.79 -18.75 -23.50
C ALA A 214 6.45 -17.69 -24.38
N ALA A 215 7.38 -16.91 -23.84
CA ALA A 215 8.14 -15.91 -24.60
C ALA A 215 9.08 -16.51 -25.66
N SER A 216 9.52 -17.76 -25.53
CA SER A 216 10.30 -18.47 -26.55
C SER A 216 9.47 -18.85 -27.79
N ALA A 217 8.20 -19.18 -27.63
CA ALA A 217 7.34 -19.60 -28.74
C ALA A 217 6.94 -18.44 -29.66
N VAL A 218 6.79 -17.23 -29.12
CA VAL A 218 6.40 -16.04 -29.91
C VAL A 218 7.54 -15.53 -30.82
N LYS A 219 8.81 -15.81 -30.52
CA LYS A 219 9.97 -15.34 -31.29
C LYS A 219 10.43 -16.31 -32.40
N THR A 220 9.85 -17.49 -32.53
CA THR A 220 10.23 -18.51 -33.53
C THR A 220 9.31 -18.56 -34.75
N SER A 221 8.41 -17.59 -34.97
CA SER A 221 7.76 -17.44 -36.28
C SER A 221 8.77 -16.93 -37.28
N PRO A 222 9.13 -17.69 -38.32
CA PRO A 222 10.08 -17.25 -39.32
C PRO A 222 9.50 -16.07 -40.08
N ALA A 223 10.21 -14.96 -40.10
CA ALA A 223 9.93 -13.83 -40.99
C ALA A 223 9.87 -14.36 -42.43
N GLY A 224 8.70 -14.20 -43.04
CA GLY A 224 8.37 -14.72 -44.35
C GLY A 224 9.39 -14.37 -45.43
N ALA A 225 9.66 -15.34 -46.23
CA ALA A 225 10.40 -15.25 -47.46
C ALA A 225 9.80 -14.18 -48.40
N LYS A 226 10.61 -13.20 -48.76
CA LYS A 226 10.32 -12.27 -49.86
C LYS A 226 10.38 -13.04 -51.16
N SER A 227 9.29 -13.23 -51.85
CA SER A 227 9.29 -13.52 -53.29
C SER A 227 9.03 -12.23 -54.04
N HIS A 228 10.07 -11.77 -54.75
CA HIS A 228 9.94 -10.78 -55.82
C HIS A 228 9.27 -11.46 -57.02
N THR A 229 8.18 -10.89 -57.55
CA THR A 229 7.87 -10.90 -58.98
C THR A 229 7.17 -9.61 -59.37
N SER A 230 7.62 -9.10 -60.47
CA SER A 230 7.37 -7.80 -61.09
C SER A 230 6.12 -7.76 -61.98
N ALA A 231 5.60 -6.54 -62.12
CA ALA A 231 5.07 -5.90 -63.35
C ALA A 231 3.63 -6.28 -63.82
N ALA A 232 2.79 -5.34 -63.93
CA ALA A 232 2.39 -4.49 -65.03
C ALA A 232 0.88 -4.20 -65.10
N THR A 233 0.58 -2.92 -65.10
CA THR A 233 -0.37 -2.14 -65.94
C THR A 233 -1.83 -2.50 -66.10
N SER A 234 -2.60 -1.48 -65.89
CA SER A 234 -3.71 -0.84 -66.67
C SER A 234 -5.13 -0.94 -66.11
N ALA A 235 -5.63 0.21 -65.77
CA ALA A 235 -6.80 0.96 -66.23
C ALA A 235 -8.14 0.21 -66.39
N ASP A 236 -9.15 0.67 -65.76
CA ASP A 236 -10.41 1.31 -66.19
C ASP A 236 -11.59 1.01 -65.25
N SER A 237 -12.27 2.08 -64.86
CA SER A 237 -13.64 2.07 -64.33
C SER A 237 -14.66 1.93 -65.48
N PRO A 238 -15.99 1.67 -65.31
CA PRO A 238 -16.87 2.31 -64.35
C PRO A 238 -18.06 1.48 -63.78
N ALA A 239 -18.62 2.00 -62.70
CA ALA A 239 -19.97 1.98 -62.17
C ALA A 239 -21.03 0.95 -62.67
N VAL A 240 -21.70 0.30 -61.69
CA VAL A 240 -23.16 0.06 -61.66
C VAL A 240 -23.68 0.00 -60.21
N VAL A 241 -24.80 0.71 -60.05
CA VAL A 241 -25.65 0.82 -58.87
C VAL A 241 -26.36 -0.50 -58.55
N GLY A 242 -26.41 -0.86 -57.24
CA GLY A 242 -27.26 -1.93 -56.75
C GLY A 242 -27.54 -1.74 -55.27
N GLN A 243 -28.74 -1.26 -54.98
CA GLN A 243 -29.31 -1.22 -53.62
C GLN A 243 -29.54 -2.64 -53.10
N THR A 244 -29.06 -2.93 -51.87
CA THR A 244 -29.71 -3.90 -50.99
C THR A 244 -29.37 -3.61 -49.53
N ASN A 245 -30.40 -3.35 -48.78
CA ASN A 245 -30.67 -3.57 -47.36
C ASN A 245 -29.50 -3.49 -46.34
N ALA A 246 -29.51 -2.42 -45.58
CA ALA A 246 -28.78 -2.27 -44.32
C ALA A 246 -29.34 -3.25 -43.25
N PRO A 247 -28.49 -3.93 -42.45
CA PRO A 247 -28.91 -4.54 -41.22
C PRO A 247 -29.02 -3.47 -40.13
N ILE A 248 -30.06 -3.59 -39.34
CA ILE A 248 -30.42 -2.79 -38.18
C ILE A 248 -29.21 -2.66 -37.26
N VAL A 249 -28.70 -1.45 -37.10
CA VAL A 249 -27.74 -1.11 -36.07
C VAL A 249 -28.46 -1.31 -34.74
N GLY A 250 -28.04 -2.33 -33.98
CA GLY A 250 -28.42 -2.49 -32.61
C GLY A 250 -28.02 -1.24 -31.83
N GLN A 251 -28.97 -0.66 -31.14
CA GLN A 251 -28.75 0.42 -30.20
C GLN A 251 -27.63 0.00 -29.25
N ALA A 252 -26.54 0.76 -29.24
CA ALA A 252 -25.55 0.70 -28.20
C ALA A 252 -26.28 1.02 -26.88
N SER A 253 -26.40 0.01 -26.02
CA SER A 253 -26.87 0.19 -24.66
C SER A 253 -25.97 1.25 -24.01
N GLU A 254 -26.58 2.33 -23.52
CA GLU A 254 -25.91 3.30 -22.67
C GLU A 254 -25.15 2.55 -21.56
N PRO A 255 -23.93 2.97 -21.19
CA PRO A 255 -23.20 2.34 -20.10
C PRO A 255 -24.07 2.46 -18.85
N THR A 256 -24.42 1.31 -18.29
CA THR A 256 -25.16 1.21 -17.03
C THR A 256 -24.45 2.08 -16.01
N LYS A 257 -25.09 3.11 -15.49
CA LYS A 257 -24.56 3.94 -14.41
C LYS A 257 -24.25 3.02 -13.24
N THR A 258 -22.98 2.70 -13.07
CA THR A 258 -22.49 1.95 -11.90
C THR A 258 -22.87 2.78 -10.68
N SER A 259 -23.70 2.24 -9.80
CA SER A 259 -24.11 2.93 -8.58
C SER A 259 -22.86 3.14 -7.71
N GLN A 260 -22.37 4.37 -7.67
CA GLN A 260 -21.28 4.75 -6.79
C GLN A 260 -21.88 5.08 -5.43
N SER A 261 -21.45 4.34 -4.40
CA SER A 261 -21.72 4.68 -3.01
C SER A 261 -20.41 5.10 -2.34
N SER A 262 -20.52 5.91 -1.32
CA SER A 262 -19.39 6.35 -0.48
C SER A 262 -19.90 6.49 0.95
N THR A 263 -18.99 6.45 1.93
CA THR A 263 -19.36 6.63 3.35
C THR A 263 -19.94 8.02 3.59
N LEU A 264 -19.31 9.06 3.04
CA LEU A 264 -19.83 10.43 3.02
C LEU A 264 -20.15 10.83 1.57
N SER A 265 -21.30 11.49 1.36
CA SER A 265 -21.58 12.17 0.08
C SER A 265 -20.59 13.32 -0.15
N ASP A 266 -20.50 13.81 -1.38
CA ASP A 266 -19.64 14.94 -1.71
C ASP A 266 -19.96 16.19 -0.86
N SER A 267 -21.25 16.46 -0.59
CA SER A 267 -21.67 17.58 0.26
C SER A 267 -21.32 17.37 1.74
N GLN A 268 -21.43 16.16 2.26
CA GLN A 268 -21.03 15.85 3.63
C GLN A 268 -19.52 15.97 3.81
N TRP A 269 -18.75 15.48 2.83
CA TRP A 269 -17.30 15.57 2.88
C TRP A 269 -16.80 17.02 2.75
N THR A 270 -17.40 17.85 1.87
CA THR A 270 -17.06 19.28 1.79
C THR A 270 -17.39 20.01 3.10
N GLY A 271 -18.50 19.66 3.76
CA GLY A 271 -18.81 20.14 5.11
C GLY A 271 -17.77 19.74 6.15
N ALA A 272 -17.24 18.50 6.08
CA ALA A 272 -16.14 18.06 6.96
C ALA A 272 -14.86 18.87 6.72
N VAL A 273 -14.54 19.22 5.46
CA VAL A 273 -13.40 20.11 5.12
C VAL A 273 -13.60 21.50 5.72
N GLU A 274 -14.80 22.07 5.65
CA GLU A 274 -15.11 23.39 6.25
C GLU A 274 -14.95 23.36 7.77
N LEU A 275 -15.43 22.31 8.44
CA LEU A 275 -15.23 22.12 9.88
C LEU A 275 -13.74 21.96 10.23
N ALA A 276 -12.99 21.23 9.42
CA ALA A 276 -11.54 21.11 9.59
C ALA A 276 -10.84 22.47 9.47
N THR A 277 -11.15 23.27 8.44
CA THR A 277 -10.58 24.63 8.28
C THR A 277 -10.90 25.52 9.48
N GLN A 278 -12.11 25.44 10.03
CA GLN A 278 -12.49 26.17 11.25
C GLN A 278 -11.65 25.70 12.46
N ALA A 279 -11.51 24.40 12.67
CA ALA A 279 -10.69 23.84 13.74
C ALA A 279 -9.23 24.26 13.64
N LEU A 280 -8.66 24.32 12.41
CA LEU A 280 -7.30 24.79 12.16
C LEU A 280 -7.14 26.28 12.44
N LYS A 281 -8.13 27.14 12.08
CA LYS A 281 -8.16 28.57 12.44
C LYS A 281 -8.23 28.79 13.95
N GLN A 282 -8.80 27.85 14.68
CA GLN A 282 -8.81 27.81 16.15
C GLN A 282 -7.56 27.18 16.77
N ASN A 283 -6.53 26.91 15.96
CA ASN A 283 -5.24 26.31 16.39
C ASN A 283 -5.39 24.90 17.02
N ARG A 284 -6.45 24.13 16.72
CA ARG A 284 -6.55 22.73 17.17
C ARG A 284 -5.47 21.84 16.55
N ALA A 285 -5.06 22.14 15.32
CA ALA A 285 -3.90 21.58 14.64
C ALA A 285 -3.35 22.62 13.64
N ILE A 286 -2.17 22.34 13.07
CA ILE A 286 -1.56 23.19 12.01
C ILE A 286 -2.06 22.72 10.64
N LYS A 287 -2.18 21.40 10.46
CA LYS A 287 -2.62 20.72 9.24
C LYS A 287 -3.34 19.45 9.64
N VAL A 288 -4.37 19.09 8.89
CA VAL A 288 -5.00 17.75 8.94
C VAL A 288 -5.17 17.20 7.53
N VAL A 289 -4.99 15.90 7.35
CA VAL A 289 -5.28 15.23 6.06
C VAL A 289 -6.60 14.51 6.21
N LEU A 290 -7.62 14.92 5.47
CA LEU A 290 -8.93 14.26 5.45
C LEU A 290 -9.04 13.34 4.24
N ALA A 291 -9.57 12.13 4.46
CA ALA A 291 -9.79 11.13 3.45
C ALA A 291 -11.28 10.89 3.19
N ARG A 292 -11.57 10.33 2.02
CA ARG A 292 -12.88 9.82 1.60
C ARG A 292 -12.73 8.55 0.81
N ASP A 293 -13.82 7.81 0.70
CA ASP A 293 -13.89 6.55 -0.05
C ASP A 293 -14.88 6.59 -1.21
N SER A 294 -14.86 5.55 -2.00
CA SER A 294 -15.88 5.25 -3.02
C SER A 294 -15.91 3.74 -3.27
N TYR A 295 -17.10 3.16 -3.29
CA TYR A 295 -17.33 1.76 -3.59
C TYR A 295 -17.57 1.59 -5.09
N LEU A 296 -16.85 0.69 -5.71
CA LEU A 296 -16.87 0.42 -7.15
C LEU A 296 -16.99 -1.09 -7.38
N SER A 297 -17.40 -1.45 -8.60
CA SER A 297 -17.36 -2.85 -9.07
C SER A 297 -16.62 -2.93 -10.38
N SER A 298 -15.77 -3.93 -10.54
CA SER A 298 -14.98 -4.16 -11.75
C SER A 298 -15.08 -5.62 -12.19
N SER A 299 -15.24 -5.81 -13.50
CA SER A 299 -15.16 -7.13 -14.14
C SER A 299 -13.76 -7.49 -14.61
N LEU A 300 -12.79 -6.56 -14.53
CA LEU A 300 -11.40 -6.84 -14.86
C LEU A 300 -10.80 -7.82 -13.86
N THR A 301 -9.89 -8.66 -14.32
CA THR A 301 -9.13 -9.54 -13.43
C THR A 301 -8.16 -8.74 -12.57
N LEU A 302 -7.80 -9.29 -11.43
CA LEU A 302 -6.78 -8.68 -10.57
C LEU A 302 -5.46 -8.46 -11.32
N GLY A 303 -5.04 -9.47 -12.11
CA GLY A 303 -3.82 -9.37 -12.93
C GLY A 303 -3.86 -8.18 -13.88
N ALA A 304 -4.99 -7.98 -14.60
CA ALA A 304 -5.15 -6.86 -15.52
C ALA A 304 -5.12 -5.50 -14.81
N ALA A 305 -5.77 -5.39 -13.64
CA ALA A 305 -5.74 -4.16 -12.85
C ALA A 305 -4.31 -3.83 -12.35
N LEU A 306 -3.59 -4.81 -11.83
CA LEU A 306 -2.22 -4.65 -11.35
C LEU A 306 -1.22 -4.37 -12.49
N GLU A 307 -1.36 -5.05 -13.64
CA GLU A 307 -0.55 -4.79 -14.82
C GLU A 307 -0.75 -3.36 -15.34
N HIS A 308 -2.01 -2.89 -15.39
CA HIS A 308 -2.30 -1.50 -15.75
C HIS A 308 -1.58 -0.52 -14.82
N LEU A 309 -1.64 -0.75 -13.49
CA LEU A 309 -0.93 0.08 -12.52
C LEU A 309 0.59 0.04 -12.73
N ALA A 310 1.17 -1.15 -12.85
CA ALA A 310 2.62 -1.34 -12.99
C ALA A 310 3.19 -0.77 -14.29
N THR A 311 2.43 -0.80 -15.38
CA THR A 311 2.87 -0.28 -16.68
C THR A 311 2.61 1.21 -16.84
N ARG A 312 1.42 1.69 -16.43
CA ARG A 312 1.03 3.09 -16.59
C ARG A 312 1.72 4.02 -15.60
N PHE A 313 2.02 3.50 -14.40
CA PHE A 313 2.67 4.23 -13.30
C PHE A 313 3.97 3.54 -12.87
N ALA A 314 4.83 3.20 -13.83
CA ALA A 314 6.04 2.39 -13.63
C ALA A 314 6.99 2.93 -12.54
N THR A 315 7.02 4.25 -12.32
CA THR A 315 7.84 4.91 -11.29
C THR A 315 7.21 4.92 -9.90
N THR A 316 6.05 4.29 -9.73
CA THR A 316 5.38 4.10 -8.43
C THR A 316 5.55 2.66 -7.97
N TRP A 317 5.34 2.42 -6.68
CA TRP A 317 5.32 1.07 -6.11
C TRP A 317 3.93 0.46 -6.30
N THR A 318 3.80 -0.45 -7.26
CA THR A 318 2.58 -1.25 -7.44
C THR A 318 2.59 -2.39 -6.43
N PHE A 319 1.49 -2.55 -5.70
CA PHE A 319 1.38 -3.57 -4.66
C PHE A 319 0.02 -4.26 -4.65
N SER A 320 0.04 -5.50 -4.16
CA SER A 320 -1.12 -6.29 -3.77
C SER A 320 -0.76 -7.08 -2.52
N VAL A 321 -1.46 -6.86 -1.41
CA VAL A 321 -1.28 -7.60 -0.15
C VAL A 321 -2.61 -7.69 0.57
N ASP A 322 -3.11 -8.91 0.76
CA ASP A 322 -4.34 -9.22 1.48
C ASP A 322 -5.53 -8.36 1.02
N GLY A 323 -5.72 -8.30 -0.32
CA GLY A 323 -6.77 -7.52 -0.96
C GLY A 323 -6.55 -6.01 -1.01
N MET A 324 -5.51 -5.48 -0.37
CA MET A 324 -5.11 -4.08 -0.53
C MET A 324 -4.28 -3.94 -1.80
N ILE A 325 -4.79 -3.23 -2.81
CA ILE A 325 -4.16 -3.05 -4.13
C ILE A 325 -3.91 -1.56 -4.41
N GLY A 326 -2.85 -1.25 -5.14
CA GLY A 326 -2.57 0.16 -5.49
C GLY A 326 -1.24 0.40 -6.15
N ALA A 327 -0.97 1.71 -6.41
CA ALA A 327 0.28 2.20 -6.98
C ALA A 327 0.74 3.48 -6.26
N SER A 328 1.53 3.33 -5.22
CA SER A 328 1.96 4.44 -4.37
C SER A 328 3.14 5.20 -4.94
N PRO A 329 3.08 6.53 -4.99
CA PRO A 329 4.24 7.35 -5.31
C PRO A 329 5.15 7.63 -4.11
N GLU A 330 4.74 7.26 -2.88
CA GLU A 330 5.37 7.71 -1.63
C GLU A 330 6.03 6.55 -0.90
N MET A 331 7.36 6.47 -1.00
CA MET A 331 8.16 5.54 -0.20
C MET A 331 8.24 6.04 1.24
N LEU A 332 7.83 5.21 2.19
CA LEU A 332 7.99 5.48 3.61
C LEU A 332 9.45 5.27 4.03
N LEU A 333 9.99 4.09 3.71
CA LEU A 333 11.40 3.76 3.95
C LEU A 333 11.87 2.55 3.14
N GLN A 334 13.20 2.46 3.01
CA GLN A 334 13.93 1.27 2.63
C GLN A 334 15.01 1.02 3.68
N LEU A 335 15.14 -0.23 4.15
CA LEU A 335 16.27 -0.68 4.97
C LEU A 335 17.01 -1.77 4.19
N ARG A 336 18.31 -1.56 3.97
CA ARG A 336 19.19 -2.49 3.30
C ARG A 336 20.60 -2.40 3.90
N GLU A 337 21.21 -3.54 4.25
CA GLU A 337 22.59 -3.62 4.78
C GLU A 337 22.78 -2.64 5.97
N ARG A 338 21.77 -2.55 6.85
CA ARG A 338 21.69 -1.62 7.99
C ARG A 338 21.56 -0.12 7.62
N GLU A 339 21.52 0.22 6.35
CA GLU A 339 21.28 1.59 5.89
C GLU A 339 19.78 1.83 5.69
N VAL A 340 19.25 2.85 6.38
CA VAL A 340 17.88 3.33 6.17
C VAL A 340 17.91 4.50 5.20
N PHE A 341 16.98 4.44 4.24
CA PHE A 341 16.62 5.53 3.36
C PHE A 341 15.14 5.84 3.52
N SER A 342 14.80 7.12 3.66
CA SER A 342 13.40 7.60 3.63
C SER A 342 13.34 8.89 2.84
N ARG A 343 12.26 9.10 2.07
CA ARG A 343 12.02 10.33 1.31
C ARG A 343 10.74 10.98 1.77
N VAL A 344 10.86 12.17 2.33
CA VAL A 344 9.72 12.99 2.74
C VAL A 344 9.28 13.84 1.58
N LEU A 345 7.99 13.75 1.22
CA LEU A 345 7.35 14.58 0.20
C LEU A 345 6.26 15.43 0.85
N ALA A 346 6.42 16.75 0.80
CA ALA A 346 5.41 17.69 1.27
C ALA A 346 5.58 19.03 0.55
N GLY A 347 4.48 19.80 0.39
CA GLY A 347 4.48 20.94 -0.52
C GLY A 347 4.40 20.47 -1.99
N THR A 348 3.34 20.89 -2.69
CA THR A 348 3.01 20.35 -4.02
C THR A 348 2.62 21.47 -4.97
N ALA A 349 3.12 21.40 -6.19
CA ALA A 349 2.64 22.19 -7.33
C ALA A 349 2.07 21.26 -8.41
N ARG A 350 0.89 21.58 -8.94
CA ARG A 350 0.30 20.83 -10.05
C ARG A 350 1.06 21.11 -11.35
N ARG A 351 1.46 20.06 -12.04
CA ARG A 351 2.08 20.14 -13.36
C ARG A 351 1.00 20.05 -14.44
N ARG A 352 1.01 20.97 -15.41
CA ARG A 352 0.17 20.85 -16.61
C ARG A 352 0.80 19.84 -17.58
N ALA A 353 -0.04 19.14 -18.34
CA ALA A 353 0.44 18.31 -19.44
C ALA A 353 1.21 19.20 -20.45
N ASN A 354 2.28 18.69 -21.02
CA ASN A 354 3.09 19.34 -22.05
C ASN A 354 3.85 20.61 -21.61
N MET A 355 4.13 20.80 -20.32
CA MET A 355 5.09 21.82 -19.87
C MET A 355 6.47 21.48 -20.41
N ASP A 356 7.14 22.48 -20.98
CA ASP A 356 8.53 22.36 -21.38
C ASP A 356 9.48 22.41 -20.17
N GLN A 357 10.78 22.20 -20.41
CA GLN A 357 11.78 22.15 -19.34
C GLN A 357 11.90 23.50 -18.59
N SER A 358 11.78 24.63 -19.31
CA SER A 358 11.86 25.97 -18.68
C SER A 358 10.65 26.25 -17.81
N GLU A 359 9.44 25.88 -18.24
CA GLU A 359 8.21 26.00 -17.45
C GLU A 359 8.28 25.13 -16.19
N LEU A 360 8.87 23.92 -16.29
CA LEU A 360 9.08 23.03 -15.13
C LEU A 360 10.06 23.63 -14.14
N GLU A 361 11.14 24.22 -14.58
CA GLU A 361 12.12 24.91 -13.73
C GLU A 361 11.51 26.12 -13.04
N GLN A 362 10.75 26.94 -13.75
CA GLN A 362 10.02 28.07 -13.15
C GLN A 362 9.02 27.62 -12.09
N LEU A 363 8.28 26.54 -12.35
CA LEU A 363 7.33 25.98 -11.37
C LEU A 363 8.05 25.40 -10.15
N ALA A 364 9.20 24.77 -10.33
CA ALA A 364 10.04 24.27 -9.25
C ALA A 364 10.63 25.42 -8.42
N ASP A 365 11.06 26.49 -9.05
CA ASP A 365 11.56 27.71 -8.37
C ASP A 365 10.45 28.39 -7.56
N TRP A 366 9.27 28.54 -8.16
CA TRP A 366 8.09 29.04 -7.46
C TRP A 366 7.77 28.18 -6.23
N LEU A 367 7.81 26.86 -6.37
CA LEU A 367 7.52 25.94 -5.26
C LEU A 367 8.56 26.07 -4.13
N ARG A 368 9.85 26.16 -4.47
CA ARG A 368 10.94 26.40 -3.49
C ARG A 368 10.82 27.75 -2.82
N GLY A 369 10.41 28.78 -3.56
CA GLY A 369 10.22 30.14 -3.04
C GLY A 369 8.92 30.35 -2.26
N SER A 370 7.99 29.40 -2.25
CA SER A 370 6.71 29.49 -1.56
C SER A 370 6.86 29.33 -0.06
N PRO A 371 6.64 30.36 0.79
CA PRO A 371 6.78 30.25 2.24
C PRO A 371 5.85 29.19 2.85
N LYS A 372 4.62 29.05 2.31
CA LYS A 372 3.63 28.05 2.74
C LYS A 372 4.16 26.63 2.50
N ASN A 373 4.56 26.31 1.26
CA ASN A 373 5.04 24.97 0.89
C ASN A 373 6.34 24.63 1.61
N SER A 374 7.27 25.59 1.75
CA SER A 374 8.54 25.41 2.46
C SER A 374 8.31 25.10 3.93
N ARG A 375 7.37 25.82 4.59
CA ARG A 375 7.04 25.56 6.00
C ARG A 375 6.36 24.19 6.19
N GLU A 376 5.44 23.82 5.30
CA GLU A 376 4.80 22.49 5.32
C GLU A 376 5.86 21.39 5.18
N HIS A 377 6.78 21.55 4.24
CA HIS A 377 7.87 20.60 4.01
C HIS A 377 8.81 20.48 5.20
N GLN A 378 9.25 21.60 5.78
CA GLN A 378 10.12 21.63 6.95
C GLN A 378 9.50 20.89 8.15
N LEU A 379 8.21 21.09 8.40
CA LEU A 379 7.51 20.39 9.48
C LEU A 379 7.47 18.87 9.25
N ALA A 380 7.20 18.43 8.01
CA ALA A 380 7.16 17.02 7.66
C ALA A 380 8.56 16.38 7.77
N ALA A 381 9.59 17.01 7.23
CA ALA A 381 10.97 16.54 7.31
C ALA A 381 11.48 16.47 8.76
N ALA A 382 11.24 17.53 9.56
CA ALA A 382 11.61 17.56 10.97
C ALA A 382 10.92 16.47 11.79
N SER A 383 9.65 16.16 11.49
CA SER A 383 8.92 15.07 12.12
C SER A 383 9.56 13.70 11.84
N ALA A 384 9.93 13.43 10.58
CA ALA A 384 10.58 12.18 10.20
C ALA A 384 12.00 12.06 10.83
N VAL A 385 12.80 13.12 10.81
CA VAL A 385 14.11 13.15 11.46
C VAL A 385 13.97 12.88 12.97
N LYS A 386 13.03 13.55 13.64
CA LYS A 386 12.77 13.34 15.07
C LYS A 386 12.38 11.90 15.38
N ALA A 387 11.56 11.28 14.54
CA ALA A 387 11.11 9.91 14.72
C ALA A 387 12.24 8.88 14.54
N LEU A 388 13.15 9.11 13.60
CA LEU A 388 14.26 8.21 13.30
C LEU A 388 15.47 8.38 14.25
N THR A 389 15.70 9.57 14.78
CA THR A 389 16.86 9.87 15.63
C THR A 389 17.11 8.87 16.77
N PRO A 390 16.09 8.39 17.53
CA PRO A 390 16.33 7.47 18.65
C PRO A 390 16.78 6.07 18.24
N ILE A 391 16.56 5.68 16.97
CA ILE A 391 16.75 4.31 16.48
C ILE A 391 17.75 4.22 15.32
N THR A 392 18.42 5.34 15.01
CA THR A 392 19.44 5.39 13.96
C THR A 392 20.70 6.09 14.47
N GLU A 393 21.83 5.72 13.88
CA GLU A 393 23.12 6.36 14.04
C GLU A 393 23.42 7.17 12.77
N GLN A 394 24.20 8.25 12.88
CA GLN A 394 24.68 9.06 11.75
C GLN A 394 23.56 9.54 10.80
N LEU A 395 22.39 9.89 11.37
CA LEU A 395 21.26 10.38 10.59
C LEU A 395 21.62 11.67 9.84
N ARG A 396 21.32 11.72 8.54
CA ARG A 396 21.55 12.88 7.67
C ARG A 396 20.31 13.14 6.84
N ALA A 397 19.96 14.40 6.69
CA ALA A 397 18.90 14.84 5.78
C ALA A 397 19.52 15.73 4.69
N SER A 398 19.09 15.55 3.45
CA SER A 398 19.48 16.45 2.36
C SER A 398 18.84 17.82 2.53
N GLU A 399 19.39 18.84 1.86
CA GLU A 399 18.63 20.07 1.62
C GLU A 399 17.36 19.75 0.80
N PRO A 400 16.27 20.50 1.02
CA PRO A 400 15.06 20.36 0.24
C PRO A 400 15.31 20.60 -1.26
N PHE A 401 14.81 19.71 -2.11
CA PHE A 401 14.88 19.82 -3.56
C PHE A 401 13.52 19.61 -4.22
N ALA A 402 13.36 20.08 -5.47
CA ALA A 402 12.15 19.86 -6.23
C ALA A 402 12.22 18.50 -6.94
N LEU A 403 11.27 17.61 -6.66
CA LEU A 403 11.11 16.30 -7.31
C LEU A 403 9.97 16.38 -8.32
N THR A 404 10.31 16.30 -9.60
CA THR A 404 9.32 16.32 -10.71
C THR A 404 8.77 14.92 -10.93
N LEU A 405 7.45 14.79 -10.83
CA LEU A 405 6.69 13.58 -11.16
C LEU A 405 5.80 13.86 -12.39
N PRO A 406 5.18 12.84 -13.01
CA PRO A 406 4.39 13.04 -14.22
C PRO A 406 3.32 14.13 -14.14
N ASN A 407 2.65 14.29 -13.01
CA ASN A 407 1.50 15.18 -12.83
C ASN A 407 1.72 16.31 -11.80
N VAL A 408 2.80 16.25 -11.03
CA VAL A 408 3.08 17.18 -9.93
C VAL A 408 4.58 17.40 -9.76
N ILE A 409 4.94 18.49 -9.08
CA ILE A 409 6.27 18.70 -8.51
C ILE A 409 6.09 18.76 -6.98
N HIS A 410 6.89 18.01 -6.24
CA HIS A 410 6.94 18.06 -4.78
C HIS A 410 8.25 18.68 -4.29
N LEU A 411 8.23 19.32 -3.13
CA LEU A 411 9.45 19.46 -2.34
C LEU A 411 9.76 18.10 -1.72
N ALA A 412 11.02 17.70 -1.80
CA ALA A 412 11.53 16.43 -1.31
C ALA A 412 12.75 16.65 -0.39
N THR A 413 12.86 15.85 0.67
CA THR A 413 14.07 15.71 1.48
C THR A 413 14.39 14.23 1.62
N ASP A 414 15.61 13.84 1.28
CA ASP A 414 16.12 12.50 1.45
C ASP A 414 16.80 12.37 2.82
N ILE A 415 16.41 11.34 3.56
CA ILE A 415 16.93 11.04 4.89
C ILE A 415 17.68 9.72 4.81
N TYR A 416 18.92 9.72 5.26
CA TYR A 416 19.81 8.56 5.31
C TYR A 416 20.34 8.35 6.72
N GLY A 417 20.52 7.10 7.12
CA GLY A 417 21.13 6.79 8.41
C GLY A 417 21.48 5.31 8.52
N GLN A 418 22.23 4.93 9.54
CA GLN A 418 22.45 3.55 9.90
C GLN A 418 21.57 3.19 11.09
N VAL A 419 20.95 2.02 11.06
CA VAL A 419 20.11 1.57 12.18
C VAL A 419 20.96 1.16 13.37
N ALA A 420 20.53 1.54 14.56
CA ALA A 420 21.17 1.18 15.82
C ALA A 420 20.78 -0.25 16.25
N GLY A 421 21.71 -0.99 16.81
CA GLY A 421 21.46 -2.32 17.39
C GLY A 421 20.80 -3.30 16.42
N ASP A 422 19.72 -3.96 16.88
CA ASP A 422 18.94 -4.97 16.15
C ASP A 422 17.63 -4.36 15.55
N THR A 423 17.70 -3.11 15.14
CA THR A 423 16.57 -2.38 14.56
C THR A 423 16.32 -2.86 13.13
N GLY A 424 15.11 -3.40 12.87
CA GLY A 424 14.66 -3.81 11.54
C GLY A 424 13.65 -2.84 10.94
N ALA A 425 13.27 -3.09 9.67
CA ALA A 425 12.35 -2.24 8.91
C ALA A 425 11.01 -2.01 9.60
N LEU A 426 10.43 -3.02 10.26
CA LEU A 426 9.16 -2.85 10.98
C LEU A 426 9.26 -1.88 12.18
N ALA A 427 10.40 -1.80 12.86
CA ALA A 427 10.61 -0.81 13.92
C ALA A 427 10.71 0.61 13.36
N LEU A 428 11.33 0.76 12.18
CA LEU A 428 11.39 2.04 11.47
C LEU A 428 9.99 2.46 10.96
N VAL A 429 9.21 1.50 10.43
CA VAL A 429 7.81 1.73 10.05
C VAL A 429 7.01 2.22 11.25
N GLU A 430 7.15 1.59 12.41
CA GLU A 430 6.46 2.00 13.64
C GLU A 430 6.83 3.41 14.09
N ALA A 431 8.09 3.77 13.99
CA ALA A 431 8.56 5.10 14.35
C ALA A 431 8.04 6.20 13.42
N LEU A 432 7.93 5.92 12.11
CA LEU A 432 7.51 6.89 11.11
C LEU A 432 5.99 7.00 10.95
N HIS A 433 5.23 5.93 11.23
CA HIS A 433 3.80 5.90 10.96
C HIS A 433 2.95 6.35 12.16
N PRO A 434 1.90 7.19 11.92
CA PRO A 434 1.57 7.83 10.65
C PRO A 434 2.39 9.09 10.40
N THR A 435 2.76 9.34 9.14
CA THR A 435 3.49 10.56 8.76
C THR A 435 2.59 11.79 8.74
N ALA A 436 3.20 12.97 8.84
CA ALA A 436 2.48 14.24 8.69
C ALA A 436 1.84 14.41 7.29
N ALA A 437 2.35 13.69 6.27
CA ALA A 437 1.83 13.73 4.91
C ALA A 437 0.45 13.07 4.76
N VAL A 438 0.10 12.12 5.63
CA VAL A 438 -1.17 11.38 5.58
C VAL A 438 -2.04 11.53 6.82
N CYS A 439 -1.52 12.10 7.90
CA CYS A 439 -2.25 12.38 9.14
C CYS A 439 -2.42 13.89 9.35
N GLY A 440 -1.33 14.59 9.55
CA GLY A 440 -1.29 16.03 9.84
C GLY A 440 -0.29 16.38 10.93
N THR A 441 -0.33 17.62 11.39
CA THR A 441 0.63 18.17 12.36
C THR A 441 -0.07 19.06 13.39
N PRO A 442 0.15 18.88 14.72
CA PRO A 442 0.78 17.72 15.35
C PRO A 442 -0.03 16.42 15.13
N THR A 443 0.66 15.27 15.01
CA THR A 443 0.02 14.01 14.62
C THR A 443 -1.14 13.60 15.54
N ALA A 444 -1.00 13.73 16.86
CA ALA A 444 -2.06 13.36 17.80
C ALA A 444 -3.32 14.22 17.64
N ALA A 445 -3.18 15.54 17.51
CA ALA A 445 -4.30 16.46 17.32
C ALA A 445 -4.99 16.23 15.94
N ALA A 446 -4.19 15.98 14.90
CA ALA A 446 -4.71 15.67 13.57
C ALA A 446 -5.45 14.34 13.57
N ALA A 447 -4.93 13.30 14.23
CA ALA A 447 -5.60 12.00 14.33
C ALA A 447 -6.96 12.10 15.06
N GLN A 448 -7.07 12.95 16.07
CA GLN A 448 -8.34 13.22 16.74
C GLN A 448 -9.35 13.88 15.77
N LEU A 449 -8.93 14.92 15.03
CA LEU A 449 -9.79 15.58 14.02
C LEU A 449 -10.23 14.61 12.92
N ILE A 450 -9.35 13.72 12.47
CA ILE A 450 -9.68 12.65 11.51
C ILE A 450 -10.81 11.77 12.06
N GLY A 451 -10.69 11.30 13.30
CA GLY A 451 -11.71 10.48 13.95
C GLY A 451 -13.06 11.20 14.12
N GLU A 452 -13.04 12.52 14.33
CA GLU A 452 -14.24 13.34 14.47
C GLU A 452 -14.95 13.61 13.12
N LEU A 453 -14.19 13.72 12.01
CA LEU A 453 -14.69 14.33 10.77
C LEU A 453 -14.87 13.35 9.59
N GLU A 454 -14.11 12.25 9.52
CA GLU A 454 -14.19 11.34 8.36
C GLU A 454 -15.38 10.39 8.38
N GLY A 455 -15.89 10.03 9.56
CA GLY A 455 -17.02 9.11 9.70
C GLY A 455 -16.75 7.70 9.17
N MET A 456 -15.48 7.34 8.90
CA MET A 456 -15.07 6.05 8.36
C MET A 456 -13.80 5.52 9.02
N ASP A 457 -13.64 4.20 9.01
CA ASP A 457 -12.34 3.56 9.23
C ASP A 457 -11.57 3.54 7.90
N ARG A 458 -10.36 4.07 7.90
CA ARG A 458 -9.45 4.02 6.74
C ARG A 458 -8.93 2.62 6.48
N GLU A 459 -9.06 1.72 7.45
CA GLU A 459 -8.49 0.39 7.41
C GLU A 459 -6.97 0.46 7.11
N ARG A 460 -6.54 -0.08 5.96
CA ARG A 460 -5.13 -0.04 5.53
C ARG A 460 -4.80 1.12 4.59
N TYR A 461 -5.80 1.90 4.15
CA TYR A 461 -5.54 3.10 3.35
C TYR A 461 -4.70 4.10 4.15
N ALA A 462 -3.69 4.68 3.50
CA ALA A 462 -2.68 5.56 4.10
C ALA A 462 -1.84 4.90 5.22
N GLY A 463 -1.99 3.58 5.41
CA GLY A 463 -1.12 2.76 6.24
C GLY A 463 0.12 2.29 5.48
N PRO A 464 1.12 1.73 6.17
CA PRO A 464 2.30 1.14 5.54
C PRO A 464 1.97 -0.15 4.78
N VAL A 465 2.52 -0.29 3.57
CA VAL A 465 2.47 -1.52 2.76
C VAL A 465 3.87 -1.80 2.21
N GLY A 466 4.29 -3.06 2.20
CA GLY A 466 5.64 -3.40 1.77
C GLY A 466 6.01 -4.85 2.03
N TRP A 467 7.30 -5.09 2.28
CA TRP A 467 7.82 -6.40 2.62
C TRP A 467 8.95 -6.33 3.64
N VAL A 468 9.16 -7.44 4.35
CA VAL A 468 10.26 -7.65 5.30
C VAL A 468 10.87 -9.03 5.08
N ASP A 469 12.20 -9.12 5.07
CA ASP A 469 12.92 -10.40 4.98
C ASP A 469 13.42 -10.89 6.36
N TRP A 470 14.11 -12.01 6.35
CA TRP A 470 14.67 -12.65 7.53
C TRP A 470 15.78 -11.84 8.24
N ARG A 471 16.41 -10.89 7.55
CA ARG A 471 17.39 -9.95 8.13
C ARG A 471 16.70 -8.80 8.85
N GLY A 472 15.37 -8.69 8.73
CA GLY A 472 14.61 -7.53 9.14
C GLY A 472 14.74 -6.36 8.15
N GLU A 473 15.34 -6.58 6.97
CA GLU A 473 15.41 -5.61 5.88
C GLU A 473 14.10 -5.55 5.11
N GLY A 474 13.88 -4.49 4.33
CA GLY A 474 12.67 -4.38 3.54
C GLY A 474 12.46 -3.01 2.91
N GLN A 475 11.37 -2.93 2.14
CA GLN A 475 10.89 -1.69 1.53
C GLN A 475 9.42 -1.50 1.88
N TRP A 476 9.07 -0.29 2.26
CA TRP A 476 7.73 0.08 2.67
C TRP A 476 7.33 1.40 2.04
N CYS A 477 6.13 1.48 1.49
CA CYS A 477 5.51 2.72 1.07
C CYS A 477 4.22 2.99 1.87
N ILE A 478 3.66 4.17 1.69
CA ILE A 478 2.33 4.50 2.23
C ILE A 478 1.28 4.06 1.20
N ALA A 479 0.25 3.32 1.62
CA ALA A 479 -0.80 2.79 0.74
C ALA A 479 -1.68 3.92 0.20
N LEU A 480 -1.18 4.63 -0.81
CA LEU A 480 -1.86 5.70 -1.55
C LEU A 480 -2.23 5.23 -2.95
N ARG A 481 -3.18 5.95 -3.61
CA ARG A 481 -3.70 5.54 -4.93
C ARG A 481 -4.09 4.07 -4.91
N SER A 482 -4.95 3.71 -3.95
CA SER A 482 -5.20 2.33 -3.57
C SER A 482 -6.66 2.06 -3.26
N GLY A 483 -7.00 0.79 -3.18
CA GLY A 483 -8.30 0.31 -2.76
C GLY A 483 -8.20 -1.05 -2.08
N GLN A 484 -9.21 -1.37 -1.28
CA GLN A 484 -9.38 -2.67 -0.64
C GLN A 484 -10.41 -3.47 -1.44
N VAL A 485 -10.02 -4.63 -1.95
CA VAL A 485 -10.93 -5.61 -2.54
C VAL A 485 -11.80 -6.19 -1.44
N LEU A 486 -13.10 -6.24 -1.67
CA LEU A 486 -14.09 -6.70 -0.69
C LEU A 486 -14.49 -8.14 -0.97
N SER A 487 -14.77 -8.89 0.10
CA SER A 487 -15.24 -10.28 -0.04
C SER A 487 -16.57 -10.33 -0.81
N PRO A 488 -16.76 -11.28 -1.75
CA PRO A 488 -18.01 -11.46 -2.48
C PRO A 488 -19.23 -11.74 -1.59
N THR A 489 -19.01 -12.19 -0.36
CA THR A 489 -20.06 -12.58 0.59
C THR A 489 -20.55 -11.44 1.48
N ALA A 490 -19.95 -10.24 1.39
CA ALA A 490 -20.41 -9.10 2.17
C ALA A 490 -21.68 -8.50 1.53
N PRO A 491 -22.80 -8.35 2.27
CA PRO A 491 -23.98 -7.65 1.78
C PRO A 491 -23.63 -6.21 1.37
N ALA A 492 -24.19 -5.75 0.26
CA ALA A 492 -24.02 -4.37 -0.19
C ALA A 492 -24.41 -3.38 0.95
N GLY A 493 -23.46 -2.54 1.37
CA GLY A 493 -23.67 -1.56 2.44
C GLY A 493 -23.23 -2.00 3.83
N THR A 494 -22.76 -3.25 4.05
CA THR A 494 -22.05 -3.64 5.27
C THR A 494 -20.55 -3.51 5.07
N GLN A 495 -19.83 -3.09 6.10
CA GLN A 495 -18.37 -3.14 6.14
C GLN A 495 -17.95 -4.63 6.14
N GLY A 496 -17.90 -5.24 4.96
CA GLY A 496 -17.35 -6.59 4.80
C GLY A 496 -15.87 -6.56 5.18
N GLY A 497 -15.44 -7.52 5.98
CA GLY A 497 -14.01 -7.69 6.26
C GLY A 497 -13.22 -7.86 4.96
N PRO A 498 -11.90 -7.60 4.98
CA PRO A 498 -11.06 -7.75 3.80
C PRO A 498 -11.19 -9.18 3.25
N ALA A 499 -11.47 -9.29 1.95
CA ALA A 499 -11.26 -10.55 1.25
C ALA A 499 -9.77 -10.88 1.37
N GLY A 500 -9.43 -12.15 1.52
CA GLY A 500 -8.05 -12.60 1.35
C GLY A 500 -7.47 -12.14 0.01
N ASP A 501 -6.21 -12.46 -0.28
CA ASP A 501 -5.62 -12.10 -1.58
C ASP A 501 -6.48 -12.68 -2.72
N PRO A 502 -7.04 -11.84 -3.61
CA PRO A 502 -7.82 -12.33 -4.72
C PRO A 502 -6.92 -13.05 -5.73
N MET A 503 -7.50 -14.03 -6.45
CA MET A 503 -6.76 -14.75 -7.49
C MET A 503 -6.45 -13.83 -8.68
N GLY A 504 -5.25 -13.97 -9.25
CA GLY A 504 -4.77 -13.13 -10.34
C GLY A 504 -5.65 -13.16 -11.59
N ASN A 505 -6.23 -14.33 -11.92
CA ASN A 505 -7.08 -14.56 -13.08
C ASN A 505 -8.59 -14.35 -12.81
N GLN A 506 -8.99 -13.98 -11.60
CA GLN A 506 -10.38 -13.74 -11.22
C GLN A 506 -10.74 -12.26 -11.29
N PRO A 507 -12.01 -11.92 -11.55
CA PRO A 507 -12.49 -10.53 -11.47
C PRO A 507 -12.24 -9.93 -10.09
N VAL A 508 -11.84 -8.64 -10.06
CA VAL A 508 -11.68 -7.89 -8.80
C VAL A 508 -12.99 -7.83 -8.01
N GLY A 509 -14.14 -7.75 -8.72
CA GLY A 509 -15.44 -7.64 -8.10
C GLY A 509 -15.62 -6.28 -7.40
N SER A 510 -16.11 -6.30 -6.15
CA SER A 510 -16.32 -5.08 -5.35
C SER A 510 -15.00 -4.59 -4.74
N VAL A 511 -14.75 -3.29 -4.84
CA VAL A 511 -13.57 -2.64 -4.31
C VAL A 511 -13.93 -1.30 -3.68
N ARG A 512 -13.36 -1.00 -2.52
CA ARG A 512 -13.43 0.29 -1.86
C ARG A 512 -12.15 1.05 -2.13
N ILE A 513 -12.22 2.12 -2.93
CA ILE A 513 -11.08 2.99 -3.24
C ILE A 513 -11.09 4.22 -2.36
N PHE A 514 -9.91 4.82 -2.17
CA PHE A 514 -9.73 5.94 -1.25
C PHE A 514 -8.90 7.06 -1.87
N ALA A 515 -9.15 8.28 -1.38
CA ALA A 515 -8.26 9.42 -1.57
C ALA A 515 -8.36 10.39 -0.40
N GLY A 516 -7.31 11.18 -0.18
CA GLY A 516 -7.25 12.21 0.85
C GLY A 516 -6.62 13.49 0.35
N ALA A 517 -6.93 14.59 1.01
CA ALA A 517 -6.39 15.92 0.77
C ALA A 517 -5.86 16.55 2.06
N GLY A 518 -4.79 17.32 1.95
CA GLY A 518 -4.19 18.03 3.07
C GLY A 518 -4.90 19.36 3.32
N ILE A 519 -5.67 19.44 4.38
CA ILE A 519 -6.45 20.61 4.73
C ILE A 519 -5.61 21.59 5.55
N MET A 520 -5.61 22.84 5.11
CA MET A 520 -4.97 23.99 5.73
C MET A 520 -6.03 25.02 6.13
N PRO A 521 -5.72 26.03 6.97
CA PRO A 521 -6.69 27.05 7.37
C PRO A 521 -7.32 27.84 6.22
N ASP A 522 -6.65 27.88 5.08
CA ASP A 522 -7.06 28.58 3.85
C ASP A 522 -7.57 27.62 2.73
N SER A 523 -7.75 26.33 3.02
CA SER A 523 -8.28 25.38 2.06
C SER A 523 -9.71 25.69 1.62
N VAL A 524 -9.99 25.50 0.33
CA VAL A 524 -11.32 25.64 -0.28
C VAL A 524 -11.92 24.25 -0.51
N ALA A 525 -13.06 23.97 0.11
CA ALA A 525 -13.65 22.62 0.12
C ALA A 525 -13.91 22.05 -1.28
N ALA A 526 -14.32 22.88 -2.25
CA ALA A 526 -14.55 22.46 -3.64
C ALA A 526 -13.24 22.05 -4.34
N ASP A 527 -12.13 22.75 -4.08
CA ASP A 527 -10.83 22.44 -4.66
C ASP A 527 -10.28 21.13 -4.08
N GLU A 528 -10.44 20.92 -2.77
CA GLU A 528 -10.02 19.68 -2.09
C GLU A 528 -10.86 18.48 -2.58
N LEU A 529 -12.15 18.66 -2.83
CA LEU A 529 -13.01 17.64 -3.44
C LEU A 529 -12.50 17.27 -4.84
N ALA A 530 -12.21 18.26 -5.67
CA ALA A 530 -11.65 18.05 -7.00
C ALA A 530 -10.31 17.33 -6.96
N GLU A 531 -9.46 17.65 -5.96
CA GLU A 531 -8.18 16.98 -5.73
C GLU A 531 -8.37 15.50 -5.37
N THR A 532 -9.29 15.16 -4.47
CA THR A 532 -9.56 13.75 -4.12
C THR A 532 -10.10 12.96 -5.30
N ASN A 533 -10.97 13.55 -6.13
CA ASN A 533 -11.45 12.92 -7.36
C ASN A 533 -10.30 12.63 -8.34
N ALA A 534 -9.38 13.57 -8.53
CA ALA A 534 -8.18 13.38 -9.36
C ALA A 534 -7.26 12.28 -8.80
N LYS A 535 -7.17 12.16 -7.46
CA LYS A 535 -6.36 11.13 -6.80
C LYS A 535 -6.99 9.74 -6.89
N MET A 536 -8.31 9.60 -7.06
CA MET A 536 -8.99 8.33 -7.31
C MET A 536 -8.88 7.87 -8.77
N ALA A 537 -8.63 8.78 -9.72
CA ALA A 537 -8.62 8.48 -11.15
C ALA A 537 -7.68 7.32 -11.56
N PRO A 538 -6.45 7.18 -11.02
CA PRO A 538 -5.58 6.04 -11.35
C PRO A 538 -6.21 4.69 -11.01
N MET A 539 -6.87 4.59 -9.86
CA MET A 539 -7.54 3.35 -9.46
C MET A 539 -8.77 3.07 -10.30
N ARG A 540 -9.58 4.10 -10.63
CA ARG A 540 -10.72 3.95 -11.55
C ARG A 540 -10.25 3.42 -12.91
N ALA A 541 -9.21 4.03 -13.49
CA ALA A 541 -8.64 3.59 -14.77
C ALA A 541 -8.13 2.14 -14.73
N ALA A 542 -7.46 1.75 -13.64
CA ALA A 542 -6.98 0.37 -13.46
C ALA A 542 -8.14 -0.64 -13.31
N LEU A 543 -9.29 -0.20 -12.84
CA LEU A 543 -10.51 -1.01 -12.71
C LEU A 543 -11.41 -0.96 -13.96
N GLY A 544 -11.00 -0.24 -15.02
CA GLY A 544 -11.76 -0.11 -16.27
C GLY A 544 -12.95 0.87 -16.18
N LEU A 545 -12.88 1.86 -15.26
CA LEU A 545 -13.98 2.78 -14.95
C LEU A 545 -13.62 4.24 -15.25
#